data_ab899e953bfbf25161690e609daf3d4a
#
_entry.id   ab899e953bfbf25161690e609daf3d4a
#
_cell.length_a   1.000
_cell.length_b   1.000
_cell.length_c   1.000
_cell.angle_alpha   90.00
_cell.angle_beta   90.00
_cell.angle_gamma   90.00
#
_symmetry.space_group_name_H-M   'P 1'
#
loop_
_entity.id
_entity.type
_entity.pdbx_description
1 polymer ?
#
loop_
_entity_poly.entity_id
_entity_poly.type
_entity_poly.pdbx_seq_one_letter_code
_entity_poly.pdbx_strand_id
1 'polypeptide(L)'
;YGAQNTVGIAFVTTLLAFFIGISLGFLAATIGGALDQVLSRIVDMLMSIPQLIFALLLMTIATAWFGSEKGMVTLFMILIIAVLDSTRVFRLSRAVGMNIVVMDFFEAAKLRGEKLSYLIFSEIAPNAFAPLLAEFGLRFCFVFLTIASLSFLGIGIQPPLADWGTMVRDLS
;
A
#
# COMPACT_ATOMS: atom_id res chain seq x y z
N TYR A 1 -8.49 -20.95 12.32
CA TYR A 1 -7.51 -20.01 12.90
C TYR A 1 -6.55 -19.43 11.83
N GLY A 2 -5.94 -20.27 10.95
CA GLY A 2 -5.00 -19.79 9.92
C GLY A 2 -5.60 -18.79 8.94
N ALA A 3 -6.82 -19.00 8.48
CA ALA A 3 -7.52 -18.09 7.58
C ALA A 3 -7.74 -16.69 8.20
N GLN A 4 -8.09 -16.64 9.48
CA GLN A 4 -8.34 -15.37 10.18
C GLN A 4 -7.05 -14.52 10.27
N ASN A 5 -5.92 -15.15 10.56
CA ASN A 5 -4.64 -14.47 10.64
C ASN A 5 -4.22 -13.93 9.27
N THR A 6 -4.24 -14.77 8.24
CA THR A 6 -3.83 -14.36 6.89
C THR A 6 -4.72 -13.24 6.33
N VAL A 7 -6.04 -13.41 6.42
CA VAL A 7 -7.02 -12.41 5.94
C VAL A 7 -6.93 -11.11 6.75
N GLY A 8 -6.82 -11.21 8.08
CA GLY A 8 -6.72 -10.04 8.96
C GLY A 8 -5.45 -9.22 8.70
N ILE A 9 -4.29 -9.90 8.60
CA ILE A 9 -3.02 -9.23 8.31
C ILE A 9 -3.04 -8.62 6.90
N ALA A 10 -3.55 -9.34 5.90
CA ALA A 10 -3.69 -8.82 4.55
C ALA A 10 -4.59 -7.58 4.49
N PHE A 11 -5.70 -7.59 5.24
CA PHE A 11 -6.62 -6.45 5.30
C PHE A 11 -5.97 -5.21 5.91
N VAL A 12 -5.32 -5.37 7.07
CA VAL A 12 -4.59 -4.26 7.74
C VAL A 12 -3.48 -3.73 6.85
N THR A 13 -2.72 -4.60 6.21
CA THR A 13 -1.63 -4.22 5.29
C THR A 13 -2.17 -3.42 4.11
N THR A 14 -3.29 -3.87 3.51
CA THR A 14 -3.93 -3.17 2.39
C THR A 14 -4.47 -1.81 2.81
N LEU A 15 -5.10 -1.70 3.99
CA LEU A 15 -5.55 -0.41 4.52
C LEU A 15 -4.40 0.57 4.71
N LEU A 16 -3.27 0.13 5.25
CA LEU A 16 -2.08 0.96 5.41
C LEU A 16 -1.51 1.40 4.06
N ALA A 17 -1.42 0.48 3.09
CA ALA A 17 -0.98 0.79 1.73
C ALA A 17 -1.86 1.85 1.07
N PHE A 18 -3.19 1.74 1.23
CA PHE A 18 -4.15 2.69 0.72
C PHE A 18 -4.04 4.05 1.41
N PHE A 19 -3.93 4.06 2.72
CA PHE A 19 -3.76 5.31 3.47
C PHE A 19 -2.53 6.09 3.00
N ILE A 20 -1.39 5.42 2.88
CA ILE A 20 -0.13 6.02 2.41
C ILE A 20 -0.27 6.46 0.93
N GLY A 21 -0.71 5.56 0.06
CA GLY A 21 -0.78 5.79 -1.37
C GLY A 21 -1.77 6.90 -1.76
N ILE A 22 -2.97 6.91 -1.17
CA ILE A 22 -3.98 7.94 -1.43
C ILE A 22 -3.51 9.30 -0.91
N SER A 23 -2.99 9.36 0.32
CA SER A 23 -2.53 10.62 0.92
C SER A 23 -1.44 11.27 0.07
N LEU A 24 -0.42 10.51 -0.29
CA LEU A 24 0.68 11.01 -1.11
C LEU A 24 0.25 11.29 -2.56
N GLY A 25 -0.62 10.45 -3.15
CA GLY A 25 -1.10 10.62 -4.51
C GLY A 25 -1.97 11.86 -4.69
N PHE A 26 -2.89 12.11 -3.76
CA PHE A 26 -3.72 13.31 -3.80
C PHE A 26 -2.93 14.59 -3.50
N LEU A 27 -1.96 14.53 -2.58
CA LEU A 27 -1.02 15.64 -2.35
C LEU A 27 -0.22 15.96 -3.62
N ALA A 28 0.32 14.94 -4.28
CA ALA A 28 1.07 15.12 -5.52
C ALA A 28 0.20 15.74 -6.64
N ALA A 29 -1.05 15.28 -6.78
CA ALA A 29 -1.99 15.78 -7.79
C ALA A 29 -2.42 17.22 -7.51
N THR A 30 -2.63 17.60 -6.23
CA THR A 30 -3.16 18.91 -5.85
C THR A 30 -2.09 19.99 -5.83
N ILE A 31 -0.91 19.69 -5.28
CA ILE A 31 0.21 20.65 -5.16
C ILE A 31 0.99 20.71 -6.49
N GLY A 32 1.22 19.56 -7.11
CA GLY A 32 1.98 19.47 -8.36
C GLY A 32 3.46 19.86 -8.23
N GLY A 33 4.05 20.28 -9.34
CA GLY A 33 5.40 20.85 -9.38
C GLY A 33 6.51 19.92 -8.89
N ALA A 34 7.43 20.45 -8.09
CA ALA A 34 8.58 19.70 -7.58
C ALA A 34 8.18 18.55 -6.64
N LEU A 35 7.14 18.73 -5.81
CA LEU A 35 6.65 17.69 -4.91
C LEU A 35 6.19 16.46 -5.70
N ASP A 36 5.38 16.68 -6.73
CA ASP A 36 4.90 15.62 -7.61
C ASP A 36 6.05 14.89 -8.30
N GLN A 37 7.02 15.62 -8.82
CA GLN A 37 8.19 15.02 -9.47
C GLN A 37 9.02 14.17 -8.52
N VAL A 38 9.30 14.65 -7.31
CA VAL A 38 10.10 13.93 -6.31
C VAL A 38 9.37 12.65 -5.87
N LEU A 39 8.10 12.74 -5.50
CA LEU A 39 7.31 11.58 -5.08
C LEU A 39 7.21 10.53 -6.19
N SER A 40 6.94 10.98 -7.43
CA SER A 40 6.88 10.07 -8.59
C SER A 40 8.20 9.37 -8.84
N ARG A 41 9.34 10.07 -8.72
CA ARG A 41 10.68 9.45 -8.88
C ARG A 41 10.98 8.42 -7.80
N ILE A 42 10.64 8.70 -6.54
CA ILE A 42 10.80 7.72 -5.44
C ILE A 42 9.96 6.47 -5.73
N VAL A 43 8.70 6.66 -6.12
CA VAL A 43 7.81 5.55 -6.47
C VAL A 43 8.34 4.74 -7.66
N ASP A 44 8.84 5.40 -8.71
CA ASP A 44 9.41 4.73 -9.87
C ASP A 44 10.66 3.91 -9.50
N MET A 45 11.53 4.41 -8.61
CA MET A 45 12.67 3.66 -8.10
C MET A 45 12.23 2.41 -7.33
N LEU A 46 11.24 2.53 -6.44
CA LEU A 46 10.72 1.38 -5.69
C LEU A 46 10.07 0.33 -6.60
N MET A 47 9.39 0.77 -7.67
CA MET A 47 8.74 -0.12 -8.63
C MET A 47 9.70 -0.75 -9.64
N SER A 48 10.93 -0.26 -9.77
CA SER A 48 11.94 -0.83 -10.67
C SER A 48 12.42 -2.21 -10.24
N ILE A 49 12.27 -2.54 -8.95
CA ILE A 49 12.64 -3.84 -8.38
C ILE A 49 11.38 -4.71 -8.31
N PRO A 50 11.42 -5.98 -8.76
CA PRO A 50 10.29 -6.89 -8.60
C PRO A 50 9.87 -6.99 -7.13
N GLN A 51 8.59 -6.70 -6.84
CA GLN A 51 8.06 -6.54 -5.48
C GLN A 51 8.39 -7.74 -4.57
N LEU A 52 8.23 -8.97 -5.06
CA LEU A 52 8.47 -10.18 -4.27
C LEU A 52 9.95 -10.29 -3.88
N ILE A 53 10.86 -10.02 -4.81
CA ILE A 53 12.31 -10.09 -4.56
C ILE A 53 12.71 -9.03 -3.53
N PHE A 54 12.19 -7.83 -3.67
CA PHE A 54 12.48 -6.74 -2.74
C PHE A 54 11.91 -7.02 -1.35
N ALA A 55 10.68 -7.55 -1.27
CA ALA A 55 10.08 -7.96 -0.01
C ALA A 55 10.89 -9.07 0.68
N LEU A 56 11.35 -10.10 -0.07
CA LEU A 56 12.20 -11.17 0.45
C LEU A 56 13.51 -10.62 1.03
N LEU A 57 14.17 -9.73 0.31
CA LEU A 57 15.44 -9.12 0.76
C LEU A 57 15.23 -8.33 2.06
N LEU A 58 14.22 -7.47 2.11
CA LEU A 58 13.94 -6.67 3.32
C LEU A 58 13.51 -7.55 4.50
N MET A 59 12.72 -8.60 4.23
CA MET A 59 12.30 -9.54 5.28
C MET A 59 13.49 -10.37 5.81
N THR A 60 14.44 -10.74 4.95
CA THR A 60 15.67 -11.43 5.39
C THR A 60 16.48 -10.55 6.35
N ILE A 61 16.59 -9.26 6.06
CA ILE A 61 17.24 -8.30 6.95
C ILE A 61 16.45 -8.15 8.26
N ALA A 62 15.13 -8.01 8.18
CA ALA A 62 14.27 -7.88 9.35
C ALA A 62 14.36 -9.13 10.27
N THR A 63 14.35 -10.33 9.70
CA THR A 63 14.51 -11.58 10.48
C THR A 63 15.90 -11.73 11.09
N ALA A 64 16.94 -11.24 10.43
CA ALA A 64 18.30 -11.24 11.00
C ALA A 64 18.42 -10.30 12.21
N TRP A 65 17.72 -9.17 12.21
CA TRP A 65 17.75 -8.20 13.31
C TRP A 65 16.80 -8.53 14.46
N PHE A 66 15.59 -9.01 14.14
CA PHE A 66 14.50 -9.20 15.10
C PHE A 66 14.06 -10.68 15.25
N GLY A 67 14.85 -11.62 14.77
CA GLY A 67 14.47 -13.04 14.67
C GLY A 67 14.04 -13.69 15.99
N SER A 68 14.41 -13.13 17.16
CA SER A 68 13.95 -13.58 18.47
C SER A 68 12.53 -13.10 18.82
N GLU A 69 12.07 -12.03 18.18
CA GLU A 69 10.77 -11.38 18.47
C GLU A 69 9.81 -11.52 17.30
N LYS A 70 9.02 -12.61 17.29
CA LYS A 70 8.07 -12.95 16.21
C LYS A 70 7.05 -11.85 15.91
N GLY A 71 6.60 -11.13 16.93
CA GLY A 71 5.68 -9.99 16.77
C GLY A 71 6.29 -8.85 15.95
N MET A 72 7.58 -8.54 16.19
CA MET A 72 8.31 -7.52 15.45
C MET A 72 8.50 -7.92 13.98
N VAL A 73 8.84 -9.18 13.71
CA VAL A 73 8.97 -9.69 12.34
C VAL A 73 7.66 -9.54 11.56
N THR A 74 6.51 -9.89 12.18
CA THR A 74 5.20 -9.72 11.56
C THR A 74 4.86 -8.25 11.32
N LEU A 75 5.17 -7.37 12.28
CA LEU A 75 4.97 -5.93 12.13
C LEU A 75 5.80 -5.37 10.95
N PHE A 76 7.08 -5.73 10.88
CA PHE A 76 7.94 -5.34 9.76
C PHE A 76 7.45 -5.86 8.42
N MET A 77 6.94 -7.09 8.38
CA MET A 77 6.31 -7.65 7.18
C MET A 77 5.12 -6.80 6.71
N ILE A 78 4.23 -6.43 7.62
CA ILE A 78 3.08 -5.55 7.32
C ILE A 78 3.57 -4.22 6.76
N LEU A 79 4.55 -3.59 7.41
CA LEU A 79 5.07 -2.28 6.99
C LEU A 79 5.78 -2.35 5.63
N ILE A 80 6.63 -3.34 5.41
CA ILE A 80 7.34 -3.53 4.13
C ILE A 80 6.35 -3.71 2.99
N ILE A 81 5.39 -4.63 3.13
CA ILE A 81 4.41 -4.89 2.08
C ILE A 81 3.51 -3.68 1.87
N ALA A 82 3.07 -3.00 2.95
CA ALA A 82 2.24 -1.79 2.84
C ALA A 82 2.96 -0.68 2.08
N VAL A 83 4.24 -0.43 2.34
CA VAL A 83 5.04 0.59 1.63
C VAL A 83 5.21 0.19 0.16
N LEU A 84 5.57 -1.05 -0.13
CA LEU A 84 5.76 -1.50 -1.51
C LEU A 84 4.45 -1.47 -2.32
N ASP A 85 3.33 -1.88 -1.73
CA ASP A 85 2.05 -1.88 -2.42
C ASP A 85 1.43 -0.47 -2.53
N SER A 86 1.74 0.44 -1.59
CA SER A 86 1.32 1.83 -1.64
C SER A 86 1.81 2.58 -2.88
N THR A 87 2.90 2.14 -3.50
CA THR A 87 3.43 2.74 -4.73
C THR A 87 2.44 2.65 -5.90
N ARG A 88 1.73 1.53 -6.01
CA ARG A 88 0.70 1.33 -7.04
C ARG A 88 -0.54 2.15 -6.75
N VAL A 89 -0.96 2.19 -5.48
CA VAL A 89 -2.08 3.03 -5.04
C VAL A 89 -1.76 4.51 -5.26
N PHE A 90 -0.53 4.93 -4.98
CA PHE A 90 -0.04 6.30 -5.29
C PHE A 90 -0.22 6.63 -6.76
N ARG A 91 0.21 5.77 -7.68
CA ARG A 91 0.09 6.03 -9.12
C ARG A 91 -1.35 6.18 -9.56
N LEU A 92 -2.24 5.32 -9.07
CA LEU A 92 -3.66 5.41 -9.40
C LEU A 92 -4.29 6.68 -8.80
N SER A 93 -4.12 6.91 -7.50
CA SER A 93 -4.72 8.08 -6.82
C SER A 93 -4.20 9.40 -7.39
N ARG A 94 -2.90 9.46 -7.74
CA ARG A 94 -2.31 10.60 -8.45
C ARG A 94 -2.96 10.80 -9.81
N ALA A 95 -3.09 9.76 -10.63
CA ALA A 95 -3.69 9.86 -11.96
C ALA A 95 -5.16 10.30 -11.90
N VAL A 96 -5.94 9.70 -11.00
CA VAL A 96 -7.34 10.09 -10.79
C VAL A 96 -7.44 11.51 -10.26
N GLY A 97 -6.60 11.87 -9.28
CA GLY A 97 -6.54 13.22 -8.73
C GLY A 97 -6.22 14.28 -9.79
N MET A 98 -5.25 14.02 -10.67
CA MET A 98 -4.90 14.93 -11.78
C MET A 98 -6.05 15.16 -12.75
N ASN A 99 -6.87 14.14 -13.01
CA ASN A 99 -8.07 14.30 -13.86
C ASN A 99 -9.13 15.15 -13.18
N ILE A 100 -9.23 15.11 -11.85
CA ILE A 100 -10.22 15.89 -11.07
C ILE A 100 -9.77 17.35 -10.93
N VAL A 101 -8.49 17.59 -10.71
CA VAL A 101 -7.92 18.94 -10.49
C VAL A 101 -8.16 19.90 -11.68
N VAL A 102 -8.35 19.36 -12.89
CA VAL A 102 -8.62 20.17 -14.09
C VAL A 102 -10.12 20.40 -14.34
N MET A 103 -11.01 19.93 -13.47
CA MET A 103 -12.44 20.13 -13.60
C MET A 103 -12.89 21.47 -13.04
N ASP A 104 -13.91 22.06 -13.65
CA ASP A 104 -14.42 23.41 -13.32
C ASP A 104 -14.79 23.58 -11.85
N PHE A 105 -15.40 22.57 -11.22
CA PHE A 105 -15.79 22.63 -9.81
C PHE A 105 -14.57 22.72 -8.87
N PHE A 106 -13.49 22.03 -9.23
CA PHE A 106 -12.24 22.09 -8.46
C PHE A 106 -11.58 23.46 -8.59
N GLU A 107 -11.51 24.00 -9.79
CA GLU A 107 -10.98 25.33 -10.05
C GLU A 107 -11.81 26.40 -9.32
N ALA A 108 -13.14 26.30 -9.34
CA ALA A 108 -14.04 27.18 -8.61
C ALA A 108 -13.78 27.12 -7.09
N ALA A 109 -13.56 25.93 -6.51
CA ALA A 109 -13.22 25.78 -5.10
C ALA A 109 -11.86 26.44 -4.79
N LYS A 110 -10.87 26.26 -5.65
CA LYS A 110 -9.55 26.88 -5.53
C LYS A 110 -9.61 28.40 -5.60
N LEU A 111 -10.42 28.96 -6.50
CA LEU A 111 -10.63 30.41 -6.64
C LEU A 111 -11.35 31.01 -5.43
N ARG A 112 -12.21 30.25 -4.73
CA ARG A 112 -12.81 30.66 -3.45
C ARG A 112 -11.80 30.72 -2.30
N GLY A 113 -10.57 30.26 -2.50
CA GLY A 113 -9.53 30.23 -1.48
C GLY A 113 -9.67 29.09 -0.48
N GLU A 114 -10.32 28.00 -0.88
CA GLU A 114 -10.49 26.82 -0.03
C GLU A 114 -9.13 26.19 0.36
N LYS A 115 -9.06 25.67 1.59
CA LYS A 115 -7.84 25.05 2.11
C LYS A 115 -7.53 23.73 1.39
N LEU A 116 -6.25 23.36 1.36
CA LEU A 116 -5.79 22.11 0.75
C LEU A 116 -6.55 20.88 1.28
N SER A 117 -6.82 20.82 2.59
CA SER A 117 -7.60 19.74 3.18
C SER A 117 -9.02 19.67 2.61
N TYR A 118 -9.68 20.81 2.42
CA TYR A 118 -11.01 20.87 1.79
C TYR A 118 -10.94 20.34 0.35
N LEU A 119 -9.99 20.82 -0.45
CA LEU A 119 -9.81 20.38 -1.84
C LEU A 119 -9.62 18.87 -1.94
N ILE A 120 -8.82 18.27 -1.03
CA ILE A 120 -8.57 16.83 -1.02
C ILE A 120 -9.80 16.05 -0.54
N PHE A 121 -10.37 16.39 0.62
CA PHE A 121 -11.41 15.55 1.24
C PHE A 121 -12.81 15.82 0.69
N SER A 122 -13.11 17.03 0.23
CA SER A 122 -14.45 17.41 -0.24
C SER A 122 -14.57 17.38 -1.76
N GLU A 123 -13.49 17.66 -2.49
CA GLU A 123 -13.55 17.71 -3.96
C GLU A 123 -12.94 16.47 -4.62
N ILE A 124 -11.74 16.02 -4.20
CA ILE A 124 -11.06 14.89 -4.86
C ILE A 124 -11.57 13.55 -4.34
N ALA A 125 -11.56 13.33 -3.02
CA ALA A 125 -11.81 12.01 -2.45
C ALA A 125 -13.18 11.42 -2.82
N PRO A 126 -14.31 12.17 -2.79
CA PRO A 126 -15.60 11.62 -3.18
C PRO A 126 -15.66 11.22 -4.66
N ASN A 127 -15.04 12.00 -5.53
CA ASN A 127 -15.01 11.76 -6.98
C ASN A 127 -14.03 10.64 -7.38
N ALA A 128 -13.03 10.37 -6.56
CA ALA A 128 -12.06 9.30 -6.74
C ALA A 128 -12.50 7.96 -6.11
N PHE A 129 -13.60 7.92 -5.35
CA PHE A 129 -13.98 6.77 -4.54
C PHE A 129 -14.18 5.48 -5.36
N ALA A 130 -14.90 5.55 -6.48
CA ALA A 130 -15.23 4.37 -7.27
C ALA A 130 -13.99 3.64 -7.82
N PRO A 131 -13.03 4.31 -8.51
CA PRO A 131 -11.83 3.64 -8.99
C PRO A 131 -10.92 3.17 -7.84
N LEU A 132 -10.86 3.89 -6.72
CA LEU A 132 -10.08 3.48 -5.55
C LEU A 132 -10.67 2.26 -4.86
N LEU A 133 -12.00 2.15 -4.78
CA LEU A 133 -12.67 0.98 -4.21
C LEU A 133 -12.42 -0.28 -5.04
N ALA A 134 -12.48 -0.16 -6.37
CA ALA A 134 -12.17 -1.27 -7.28
C ALA A 134 -10.70 -1.73 -7.11
N GLU A 135 -9.77 -0.78 -7.04
CA GLU A 135 -8.34 -1.08 -6.80
C GLU A 135 -8.12 -1.71 -5.43
N PHE A 136 -8.87 -1.30 -4.40
CA PHE A 136 -8.77 -1.90 -3.06
C PHE A 136 -8.98 -3.42 -3.10
N GLY A 137 -10.01 -3.89 -3.79
CA GLY A 137 -10.27 -5.33 -3.92
C GLY A 137 -9.12 -6.06 -4.61
N LEU A 138 -8.58 -5.49 -5.70
CA LEU A 138 -7.43 -6.05 -6.41
C LEU A 138 -6.18 -6.08 -5.53
N ARG A 139 -5.85 -4.98 -4.86
CA ARG A 139 -4.67 -4.91 -3.98
C ARG A 139 -4.78 -5.87 -2.80
N PHE A 140 -5.96 -5.98 -2.20
CA PHE A 140 -6.20 -6.95 -1.14
C PHE A 140 -5.84 -8.38 -1.58
N CYS A 141 -6.28 -8.81 -2.77
CA CYS A 141 -5.92 -10.12 -3.31
C CYS A 141 -4.40 -10.27 -3.51
N PHE A 142 -3.73 -9.25 -4.08
CA PHE A 142 -2.29 -9.30 -4.30
C PHE A 142 -1.49 -9.29 -3.00
N VAL A 143 -1.86 -8.48 -2.04
CA VAL A 143 -1.24 -8.43 -0.70
C VAL A 143 -1.40 -9.79 -0.01
N PHE A 144 -2.59 -10.36 -0.06
CA PHE A 144 -2.87 -11.68 0.48
C PHE A 144 -1.94 -12.75 -0.15
N LEU A 145 -1.82 -12.78 -1.47
CA LEU A 145 -0.92 -13.71 -2.18
C LEU A 145 0.55 -13.47 -1.82
N THR A 146 0.97 -12.22 -1.68
CA THR A 146 2.35 -11.87 -1.29
C THR A 146 2.66 -12.38 0.12
N ILE A 147 1.77 -12.18 1.08
CA ILE A 147 1.93 -12.67 2.46
C ILE A 147 1.99 -14.21 2.46
N ALA A 148 1.07 -14.87 1.75
CA ALA A 148 1.07 -16.32 1.65
C ALA A 148 2.36 -16.86 1.01
N SER A 149 2.88 -16.20 -0.02
CA SER A 149 4.14 -16.58 -0.67
C SER A 149 5.35 -16.43 0.26
N LEU A 150 5.44 -15.33 1.01
CA LEU A 150 6.51 -15.11 1.99
C LEU A 150 6.47 -16.15 3.11
N SER A 151 5.27 -16.49 3.59
CA SER A 151 5.07 -17.51 4.61
C SER A 151 5.41 -18.91 4.10
N PHE A 152 5.04 -19.23 2.85
CA PHE A 152 5.43 -20.47 2.19
C PHE A 152 6.96 -20.62 2.10
N LEU A 153 7.67 -19.54 1.79
CA LEU A 153 9.14 -19.50 1.74
C LEU A 153 9.80 -19.51 3.14
N GLY A 154 8.99 -19.52 4.22
CA GLY A 154 9.49 -19.61 5.59
C GLY A 154 9.95 -18.31 6.21
N ILE A 155 9.73 -17.18 5.54
CA ILE A 155 10.19 -15.84 5.99
C ILE A 155 9.01 -14.96 6.43
N GLY A 156 7.76 -15.41 6.24
CA GLY A 156 6.54 -14.69 6.61
C GLY A 156 6.12 -14.88 8.06
N ILE A 157 4.84 -15.18 8.26
CA ILE A 157 4.23 -15.41 9.58
C ILE A 157 4.89 -16.62 10.25
N GLN A 158 5.37 -16.42 11.47
CA GLN A 158 6.09 -17.46 12.22
C GLN A 158 5.18 -18.19 13.21
N PRO A 159 5.38 -19.51 13.43
CA PRO A 159 4.67 -20.24 14.49
C PRO A 159 4.82 -19.54 15.85
N PRO A 160 3.81 -19.52 16.75
CA PRO A 160 2.61 -20.38 16.76
C PRO A 160 1.43 -19.86 15.93
N LEU A 161 1.53 -18.72 15.23
CA LEU A 161 0.46 -18.24 14.37
C LEU A 161 0.41 -19.12 13.11
N ALA A 162 -0.71 -19.83 12.93
CA ALA A 162 -0.96 -20.54 11.69
C ALA A 162 -1.42 -19.58 10.59
N ASP A 163 -0.93 -19.76 9.38
CA ASP A 163 -1.40 -19.10 8.15
C ASP A 163 -1.46 -20.07 6.99
N TRP A 164 -2.10 -19.70 5.90
CA TRP A 164 -2.25 -20.62 4.77
C TRP A 164 -0.93 -20.93 4.06
N GLY A 165 0.01 -19.99 4.02
CA GLY A 165 1.33 -20.21 3.42
C GLY A 165 2.14 -21.27 4.17
N THR A 166 2.18 -21.18 5.49
CA THR A 166 2.86 -22.20 6.33
C THR A 166 2.17 -23.55 6.27
N MET A 167 0.82 -23.58 6.26
CA MET A 167 0.07 -24.84 6.14
C MET A 167 0.34 -25.55 4.83
N VAL A 168 0.44 -24.84 3.71
CA VAL A 168 0.78 -25.45 2.40
C VAL A 168 2.22 -25.95 2.40
N ARG A 169 3.15 -25.20 2.98
CA ARG A 169 4.56 -25.63 3.10
C ARG A 169 4.70 -26.91 3.93
N ASP A 170 3.97 -27.00 5.03
CA ASP A 170 4.09 -28.15 5.94
C ASP A 170 3.44 -29.44 5.37
N LEU A 171 2.61 -29.30 4.32
CA LEU A 171 1.96 -30.41 3.61
C LEU A 171 2.65 -30.78 2.29
N SER A 172 3.67 -30.04 1.85
CA SER A 172 4.41 -30.28 0.63
C SER A 172 5.72 -31.01 0.88
#